data_704d212e81a67da0b6019334e0ce7ac0
#
_entry.id   704d212e81a67da0b6019334e0ce7ac0
#
_cell.length_a   1.000
_cell.length_b   1.000
_cell.length_c   1.000
_cell.angle_alpha   90.00
_cell.angle_beta   90.00
_cell.angle_gamma   90.00
#
_symmetry.space_group_name_H-M   'P 1'
#
loop_
_entity.id
_entity.type
_entity.pdbx_description
1 polymer ?
#
loop_
_entity_poly.entity_id
_entity_poly.type
_entity_poly.pdbx_seq_one_letter_code
_entity_poly.pdbx_strand_id
1 'polypeptide(L)'
;MKIVNQINRLFIRNFDHCWIPDFENSLLSGELSQSSLKKTFVGPLSRFKKTMVETKKYKYKFLAIISGPEPQRSLLEEEIQNCFLKTNQHCAIINGLRNKKETSFENISFYPHLETNDFKKLLTKSELVICRSGYSSIMDLYILQKKVLFIPTPGQTEQEYLAKHHQKIHSIYYQKQGIINLEKARFNFIHPKAETKKKLLKVAFDKLGL
;
A
#
# COMPACT_ATOMS: atom_id res chain seq x y z
N MET A 1 0.66 0.91 22.21
CA MET A 1 0.13 -0.31 21.53
C MET A 1 -0.50 -1.31 22.49
N LYS A 2 0.10 -1.72 23.62
CA LYS A 2 -0.48 -2.76 24.51
C LYS A 2 -1.88 -2.44 25.04
N ILE A 3 -2.13 -1.20 25.48
CA ILE A 3 -3.45 -0.76 26.02
C ILE A 3 -4.54 -0.78 24.95
N VAL A 4 -4.24 -0.24 23.76
CA VAL A 4 -5.20 -0.23 22.62
C VAL A 4 -5.55 -1.66 22.20
N ASN A 5 -4.58 -2.57 22.19
CA ASN A 5 -4.82 -3.98 21.90
C ASN A 5 -5.69 -4.66 22.96
N GLN A 6 -5.57 -4.29 24.23
CA GLN A 6 -6.44 -4.81 25.30
C GLN A 6 -7.89 -4.34 25.14
N ILE A 7 -8.09 -3.05 24.82
CA ILE A 7 -9.42 -2.48 24.57
C ILE A 7 -10.05 -3.15 23.33
N ASN A 8 -9.32 -3.20 22.21
CA ASN A 8 -9.81 -3.86 21.00
C ASN A 8 -10.19 -5.32 21.24
N ARG A 9 -9.43 -6.05 22.08
CA ARG A 9 -9.72 -7.43 22.42
C ARG A 9 -11.05 -7.59 23.16
N LEU A 10 -11.45 -6.64 24.00
CA LEU A 10 -12.76 -6.65 24.68
C LEU A 10 -13.91 -6.52 23.68
N PHE A 11 -13.74 -5.72 22.62
CA PHE A 11 -14.75 -5.57 21.57
C PHE A 11 -14.78 -6.78 20.62
N ILE A 12 -13.61 -7.25 20.15
CA ILE A 12 -13.51 -8.33 19.16
C ILE A 12 -14.05 -9.64 19.71
N ARG A 13 -13.91 -9.92 21.01
CA ARG A 13 -14.44 -11.16 21.62
C ARG A 13 -15.97 -11.32 21.54
N ASN A 14 -16.70 -10.24 21.24
CA ASN A 14 -18.15 -10.25 21.09
C ASN A 14 -18.60 -10.68 19.69
N PHE A 15 -17.65 -10.92 18.77
CA PHE A 15 -17.93 -11.42 17.43
C PHE A 15 -17.68 -12.92 17.36
N ASP A 16 -18.49 -13.63 16.58
CA ASP A 16 -18.38 -15.09 16.41
C ASP A 16 -17.10 -15.48 15.68
N HIS A 17 -16.64 -14.63 14.74
CA HIS A 17 -15.48 -14.89 13.90
C HIS A 17 -14.61 -13.63 13.73
N CYS A 18 -13.29 -13.84 13.84
CA CYS A 18 -12.30 -12.81 13.55
C CYS A 18 -11.53 -13.20 12.28
N TRP A 19 -11.74 -12.47 11.20
CA TRP A 19 -11.02 -12.67 9.94
C TRP A 19 -9.86 -11.71 9.82
N ILE A 20 -8.71 -12.25 9.47
CA ILE A 20 -7.50 -11.48 9.27
C ILE A 20 -7.15 -11.51 7.78
N PRO A 21 -7.13 -10.34 7.09
CA PRO A 21 -6.80 -10.25 5.68
C PRO A 21 -5.30 -10.35 5.42
N ASP A 22 -4.68 -11.42 5.90
CA ASP A 22 -3.26 -11.75 5.76
C ASP A 22 -3.09 -13.26 5.62
N PHE A 23 -1.86 -13.71 5.53
CA PHE A 23 -1.44 -15.11 5.57
C PHE A 23 -1.17 -15.55 7.01
N GLU A 24 -1.21 -16.87 7.29
CA GLU A 24 -0.99 -17.42 8.63
C GLU A 24 0.35 -17.02 9.26
N ASN A 25 1.36 -16.75 8.44
CA ASN A 25 2.67 -16.24 8.90
C ASN A 25 2.70 -14.72 9.11
N SER A 26 1.56 -14.04 9.06
CA SER A 26 1.44 -12.58 9.23
C SER A 26 2.39 -11.77 8.34
N LEU A 27 2.54 -12.21 7.08
CA LEU A 27 3.50 -11.68 6.12
C LEU A 27 3.34 -10.17 5.87
N LEU A 28 2.08 -9.70 5.77
CA LEU A 28 1.79 -8.32 5.40
C LEU A 28 1.58 -7.43 6.62
N SER A 29 0.98 -7.94 7.68
CA SER A 29 0.60 -7.17 8.87
C SER A 29 1.56 -7.31 10.04
N GLY A 30 2.39 -8.35 10.05
CA GLY A 30 3.31 -8.64 11.14
C GLY A 30 2.59 -8.79 12.48
N GLU A 31 3.06 -8.07 13.50
CA GLU A 31 2.49 -8.10 14.85
C GLU A 31 1.08 -7.52 14.96
N LEU A 32 0.62 -6.73 13.96
CA LEU A 32 -0.73 -6.15 13.97
C LEU A 32 -1.82 -7.22 13.92
N SER A 33 -1.54 -8.38 13.35
CA SER A 33 -2.47 -9.53 13.30
C SER A 33 -2.27 -10.53 14.43
N GLN A 34 -1.31 -10.29 15.33
CA GLN A 34 -1.09 -11.16 16.47
C GLN A 34 -2.18 -10.94 17.53
N SER A 35 -2.92 -12.00 17.83
CA SER A 35 -3.96 -12.00 18.84
C SER A 35 -4.08 -13.41 19.44
N SER A 36 -4.45 -13.49 20.73
CA SER A 36 -4.81 -14.74 21.39
C SER A 36 -6.25 -15.17 21.11
N LEU A 37 -7.02 -14.39 20.34
CA LEU A 37 -8.38 -14.72 19.95
C LEU A 37 -8.38 -15.76 18.83
N LYS A 38 -9.45 -16.58 18.78
CA LYS A 38 -9.67 -17.48 17.64
C LYS A 38 -9.82 -16.65 16.37
N LYS A 39 -8.96 -16.91 15.41
CA LYS A 39 -8.88 -16.11 14.17
C LYS A 39 -8.72 -17.02 12.95
N THR A 40 -9.16 -16.53 11.81
CA THR A 40 -9.00 -17.20 10.52
C THR A 40 -8.31 -16.24 9.55
N PHE A 41 -7.20 -16.66 8.97
CA PHE A 41 -6.52 -15.92 7.92
C PHE A 41 -7.22 -16.15 6.59
N VAL A 42 -7.63 -15.05 5.94
CA VAL A 42 -8.42 -15.09 4.69
C VAL A 42 -7.60 -14.68 3.45
N GLY A 43 -6.32 -14.39 3.64
CA GLY A 43 -5.46 -13.83 2.61
C GLY A 43 -5.69 -12.33 2.37
N PRO A 44 -4.83 -11.69 1.58
CA PRO A 44 -4.96 -10.27 1.31
C PRO A 44 -6.25 -9.95 0.55
N LEU A 45 -7.01 -8.98 1.06
CA LEU A 45 -8.21 -8.45 0.43
C LEU A 45 -7.84 -7.25 -0.42
N SER A 46 -7.83 -7.43 -1.73
CA SER A 46 -7.55 -6.37 -2.69
C SER A 46 -8.72 -6.19 -3.66
N ARG A 47 -8.95 -4.94 -4.06
CA ARG A 47 -9.87 -4.60 -5.16
C ARG A 47 -9.36 -5.07 -6.52
N PHE A 48 -8.09 -5.50 -6.60
CA PHE A 48 -7.49 -5.98 -7.83
C PHE A 48 -7.41 -7.50 -7.89
N LYS A 49 -7.72 -8.04 -9.07
CA LYS A 49 -7.37 -9.42 -9.39
C LYS A 49 -5.92 -9.44 -9.89
N LYS A 50 -5.17 -10.50 -9.53
CA LYS A 50 -3.81 -10.71 -10.03
C LYS A 50 -3.86 -10.72 -11.56
N THR A 51 -3.23 -9.76 -12.19
CA THR A 51 -3.05 -9.71 -13.63
C THR A 51 -1.55 -9.55 -13.87
N MET A 52 -0.91 -10.58 -14.38
CA MET A 52 0.44 -10.49 -14.90
C MET A 52 0.36 -9.73 -16.22
N VAL A 53 0.49 -8.43 -16.19
CA VAL A 53 0.70 -7.63 -17.40
C VAL A 53 2.12 -7.10 -17.31
N GLU A 54 3.05 -7.83 -17.88
CA GLU A 54 4.36 -7.29 -18.19
C GLU A 54 4.18 -6.25 -19.29
N THR A 55 4.23 -5.00 -18.92
CA THR A 55 4.33 -3.91 -19.91
C THR A 55 5.79 -3.82 -20.35
N LYS A 56 6.05 -4.03 -21.64
CA LYS A 56 7.40 -3.89 -22.22
C LYS A 56 7.93 -2.45 -22.11
N LYS A 57 7.08 -1.45 -21.86
CA LYS A 57 7.45 -0.03 -21.73
C LYS A 57 6.51 0.67 -20.77
N TYR A 58 7.06 1.29 -19.72
CA TYR A 58 6.32 2.14 -18.81
C TYR A 58 6.18 3.56 -19.39
N LYS A 59 5.00 4.18 -19.16
CA LYS A 59 4.77 5.59 -19.49
C LYS A 59 5.40 6.51 -18.45
N TYR A 60 5.32 6.10 -17.17
CA TYR A 60 5.82 6.86 -16.04
C TYR A 60 6.93 6.11 -15.32
N LYS A 61 8.01 6.80 -15.00
CA LYS A 61 9.06 6.25 -14.13
C LYS A 61 8.56 6.13 -12.71
N PHE A 62 7.93 7.20 -12.20
CA PHE A 62 7.40 7.27 -10.85
C PHE A 62 5.91 7.57 -10.86
N LEU A 63 5.16 6.90 -9.99
CA LEU A 63 3.79 7.20 -9.64
C LEU A 63 3.69 7.45 -8.15
N ALA A 64 3.33 8.64 -7.74
CA ALA A 64 2.99 8.94 -6.36
C ALA A 64 1.49 8.84 -6.11
N ILE A 65 1.11 8.17 -5.04
CA ILE A 65 -0.28 8.06 -4.57
C ILE A 65 -0.38 8.85 -3.28
N ILE A 66 -0.98 10.03 -3.35
CA ILE A 66 -1.11 10.94 -2.22
C ILE A 66 -2.36 10.59 -1.43
N SER A 67 -2.18 10.30 -0.15
CA SER A 67 -3.27 9.95 0.77
C SER A 67 -2.93 10.38 2.20
N GLY A 68 -3.93 10.34 3.07
CA GLY A 68 -3.81 10.69 4.48
C GLY A 68 -4.57 11.95 4.85
N PRO A 69 -4.58 12.31 6.15
CA PRO A 69 -5.24 13.51 6.64
C PRO A 69 -4.44 14.77 6.30
N GLU A 70 -5.14 15.91 6.27
CA GLU A 70 -4.49 17.22 6.23
C GLU A 70 -3.85 17.54 7.61
N PRO A 71 -2.76 18.30 7.66
CA PRO A 71 -2.00 18.87 6.53
C PRO A 71 -0.99 17.91 5.90
N GLN A 72 -0.81 16.71 6.44
CA GLN A 72 0.24 15.76 6.04
C GLN A 72 0.10 15.30 4.59
N ARG A 73 -1.12 15.30 4.06
CA ARG A 73 -1.39 14.98 2.65
C ARG A 73 -0.83 16.06 1.72
N SER A 74 -1.18 17.32 1.95
CA SER A 74 -0.73 18.44 1.12
C SER A 74 0.78 18.64 1.20
N LEU A 75 1.36 18.50 2.40
CA LEU A 75 2.82 18.56 2.59
C LEU A 75 3.56 17.45 1.82
N LEU A 76 3.00 16.24 1.79
CA LEU A 76 3.58 15.15 0.98
C LEU A 76 3.47 15.46 -0.52
N GLU A 77 2.31 15.95 -0.99
CA GLU A 77 2.09 16.29 -2.40
C GLU A 77 3.14 17.31 -2.87
N GLU A 78 3.35 18.38 -2.10
CA GLU A 78 4.34 19.42 -2.39
C GLU A 78 5.78 18.86 -2.42
N GLU A 79 6.16 18.08 -1.41
CA GLU A 79 7.50 17.49 -1.36
C GLU A 79 7.77 16.57 -2.54
N ILE A 80 6.81 15.70 -2.89
CA ILE A 80 6.92 14.79 -4.04
C ILE A 80 6.97 15.57 -5.35
N GLN A 81 6.16 16.59 -5.52
CA GLN A 81 6.19 17.45 -6.70
C GLN A 81 7.58 18.08 -6.88
N ASN A 82 8.15 18.64 -5.81
CA ASN A 82 9.48 19.21 -5.83
C ASN A 82 10.58 18.17 -6.15
N CYS A 83 10.43 16.93 -5.68
CA CYS A 83 11.32 15.83 -6.04
C CYS A 83 11.20 15.45 -7.52
N PHE A 84 9.97 15.40 -8.07
CA PHE A 84 9.71 15.01 -9.45
C PHE A 84 10.22 16.06 -10.45
N LEU A 85 10.10 17.35 -10.15
CA LEU A 85 10.62 18.45 -10.97
C LEU A 85 12.14 18.41 -11.12
N LYS A 86 12.84 17.82 -10.15
CA LYS A 86 14.31 17.65 -10.21
C LYS A 86 14.75 16.47 -11.08
N THR A 87 13.82 15.65 -11.55
CA THR A 87 14.14 14.51 -12.41
C THR A 87 13.80 14.81 -13.87
N ASN A 88 14.55 14.24 -14.80
CA ASN A 88 14.22 14.30 -16.23
C ASN A 88 13.26 13.16 -16.65
N GLN A 89 12.56 12.55 -15.70
CA GLN A 89 11.71 11.40 -15.93
C GLN A 89 10.24 11.81 -15.98
N HIS A 90 9.43 11.16 -16.81
CA HIS A 90 7.98 11.32 -16.76
C HIS A 90 7.42 10.72 -15.47
N CYS A 91 6.69 11.55 -14.73
CA CYS A 91 6.12 11.21 -13.43
C CYS A 91 4.60 11.38 -13.43
N ALA A 92 3.93 10.72 -12.50
CA ALA A 92 2.50 10.89 -12.27
C ALA A 92 2.21 11.05 -10.78
N ILE A 93 1.22 11.88 -10.45
CA ILE A 93 0.71 12.06 -9.09
C ILE A 93 -0.80 11.84 -9.10
N ILE A 94 -1.28 10.94 -8.24
CA ILE A 94 -2.71 10.80 -7.93
C ILE A 94 -2.94 11.54 -6.61
N ASN A 95 -3.65 12.66 -6.65
CA ASN A 95 -3.92 13.46 -5.45
C ASN A 95 -5.24 13.10 -4.73
N GLY A 96 -6.05 12.22 -5.31
CA GLY A 96 -7.27 11.69 -4.69
C GLY A 96 -8.43 12.69 -4.52
N LEU A 97 -8.33 13.88 -5.08
CA LEU A 97 -9.36 14.92 -4.97
C LEU A 97 -10.43 14.75 -6.04
N ARG A 98 -11.70 14.58 -5.64
CA ARG A 98 -12.82 14.30 -6.56
C ARG A 98 -13.16 15.46 -7.52
N ASN A 99 -12.94 16.69 -7.08
CA ASN A 99 -13.37 17.90 -7.81
C ASN A 99 -12.26 18.50 -8.70
N LYS A 100 -11.14 17.82 -8.89
CA LYS A 100 -10.07 18.25 -9.80
C LYS A 100 -10.17 17.51 -11.14
N LYS A 101 -9.67 18.16 -12.20
CA LYS A 101 -9.48 17.54 -13.51
C LYS A 101 -8.06 17.02 -13.65
N GLU A 102 -7.84 16.12 -14.60
CA GLU A 102 -6.50 15.75 -15.04
C GLU A 102 -5.77 16.96 -15.61
N THR A 103 -4.56 17.20 -15.16
CA THR A 103 -3.71 18.30 -15.59
C THR A 103 -2.28 17.82 -15.77
N SER A 104 -1.43 18.62 -16.38
CA SER A 104 0.00 18.38 -16.47
C SER A 104 0.79 19.66 -16.21
N PHE A 105 1.96 19.51 -15.61
CA PHE A 105 2.90 20.57 -15.41
C PHE A 105 4.31 19.99 -15.55
N GLU A 106 5.09 20.53 -16.48
CA GLU A 106 6.43 20.04 -16.83
C GLU A 106 6.40 18.53 -17.13
N ASN A 107 7.21 17.75 -16.43
CA ASN A 107 7.30 16.29 -16.54
C ASN A 107 6.28 15.52 -15.69
N ILE A 108 5.33 16.20 -15.04
CA ILE A 108 4.38 15.61 -14.10
C ILE A 108 2.96 15.64 -14.66
N SER A 109 2.30 14.48 -14.69
CA SER A 109 0.85 14.35 -14.94
C SER A 109 0.11 14.20 -13.60
N PHE A 110 -0.88 15.04 -13.36
CA PHE A 110 -1.71 15.03 -12.15
C PHE A 110 -3.05 14.38 -12.45
N TYR A 111 -3.40 13.41 -11.63
CA TYR A 111 -4.65 12.69 -11.70
C TYR A 111 -5.48 12.95 -10.45
N PRO A 112 -6.78 13.23 -10.61
CA PRO A 112 -7.71 13.36 -9.49
C PRO A 112 -7.98 11.97 -8.85
N HIS A 113 -9.08 11.86 -8.11
CA HIS A 113 -9.60 10.55 -7.72
C HIS A 113 -9.91 9.71 -8.97
N LEU A 114 -9.42 8.48 -9.00
CA LEU A 114 -9.62 7.54 -10.10
C LEU A 114 -10.46 6.35 -9.66
N GLU A 115 -11.36 5.93 -10.52
CA GLU A 115 -12.07 4.67 -10.38
C GLU A 115 -11.11 3.48 -10.49
N THR A 116 -11.49 2.34 -9.91
CA THR A 116 -10.63 1.16 -9.75
C THR A 116 -9.92 0.73 -11.03
N ASN A 117 -10.62 0.75 -12.18
CA ASN A 117 -10.04 0.32 -13.45
C ASN A 117 -8.98 1.30 -13.98
N ASP A 118 -9.22 2.60 -13.89
CA ASP A 118 -8.27 3.62 -14.35
C ASP A 118 -7.09 3.76 -13.39
N PHE A 119 -7.34 3.63 -12.10
CA PHE A 119 -6.26 3.51 -11.11
C PHE A 119 -5.35 2.31 -11.41
N LYS A 120 -5.93 1.13 -11.73
CA LYS A 120 -5.17 -0.05 -12.13
C LYS A 120 -4.36 0.18 -13.41
N LYS A 121 -4.96 0.79 -14.44
CA LYS A 121 -4.26 1.14 -15.69
C LYS A 121 -3.06 2.05 -15.41
N LEU A 122 -3.22 3.04 -14.55
CA LEU A 122 -2.14 3.97 -14.21
C LEU A 122 -1.01 3.24 -13.44
N LEU A 123 -1.35 2.41 -12.46
CA LEU A 123 -0.39 1.55 -11.77
C LEU A 123 0.40 0.65 -12.74
N THR A 124 -0.28 0.03 -13.71
CA THR A 124 0.41 -0.84 -14.69
C THR A 124 1.31 -0.06 -15.63
N LYS A 125 0.95 1.18 -15.98
CA LYS A 125 1.76 2.07 -16.82
C LYS A 125 2.93 2.72 -16.10
N SER A 126 3.06 2.53 -14.79
CA SER A 126 4.11 3.13 -13.96
C SER A 126 5.10 2.06 -13.51
N GLU A 127 6.39 2.39 -13.54
CA GLU A 127 7.44 1.45 -13.12
C GLU A 127 7.52 1.33 -11.61
N LEU A 128 7.62 2.47 -10.91
CA LEU A 128 7.86 2.58 -9.48
C LEU A 128 6.72 3.33 -8.80
N VAL A 129 6.31 2.85 -7.62
CA VAL A 129 5.22 3.45 -6.84
C VAL A 129 5.78 4.09 -5.57
N ILE A 130 5.30 5.29 -5.24
CA ILE A 130 5.58 5.98 -3.98
C ILE A 130 4.24 6.18 -3.28
N CYS A 131 4.09 5.70 -2.05
CA CYS A 131 2.83 5.85 -1.32
C CYS A 131 3.01 5.73 0.19
N ARG A 132 1.95 6.01 0.93
CA ARG A 132 1.86 5.69 2.35
C ARG A 132 1.93 4.17 2.58
N SER A 133 2.47 3.76 3.72
CA SER A 133 2.51 2.35 4.15
C SER A 133 1.21 1.91 4.84
N GLY A 134 0.05 2.33 4.29
CA GLY A 134 -1.26 1.88 4.76
C GLY A 134 -1.54 0.44 4.36
N TYR A 135 -2.22 -0.32 5.23
CA TYR A 135 -2.41 -1.75 5.04
C TYR A 135 -3.15 -2.12 3.75
N SER A 136 -4.18 -1.34 3.37
CA SER A 136 -4.90 -1.54 2.10
C SER A 136 -3.99 -1.37 0.88
N SER A 137 -3.11 -0.36 0.91
CA SER A 137 -2.13 -0.14 -0.17
C SER A 137 -1.14 -1.29 -0.27
N ILE A 138 -0.68 -1.82 0.87
CA ILE A 138 0.22 -2.98 0.93
C ILE A 138 -0.43 -4.21 0.27
N MET A 139 -1.70 -4.51 0.57
CA MET A 139 -2.43 -5.61 -0.06
C MET A 139 -2.59 -5.42 -1.58
N ASP A 140 -2.93 -4.20 -2.03
CA ASP A 140 -3.06 -3.87 -3.45
C ASP A 140 -1.72 -4.04 -4.19
N LEU A 141 -0.64 -3.51 -3.63
CA LEU A 141 0.71 -3.58 -4.22
C LEU A 141 1.26 -5.01 -4.23
N TYR A 142 0.95 -5.79 -3.19
CA TYR A 142 1.26 -7.21 -3.14
C TYR A 142 0.60 -7.97 -4.30
N ILE A 143 -0.70 -7.78 -4.53
CA ILE A 143 -1.44 -8.46 -5.60
C ILE A 143 -0.95 -8.02 -6.98
N LEU A 144 -0.65 -6.74 -7.16
CA LEU A 144 -0.18 -6.18 -8.45
C LEU A 144 1.33 -6.34 -8.67
N GLN A 145 2.07 -6.86 -7.68
CA GLN A 145 3.52 -7.05 -7.74
C GLN A 145 4.25 -5.78 -8.21
N LYS A 146 3.98 -4.66 -7.54
CA LYS A 146 4.62 -3.37 -7.85
C LYS A 146 5.82 -3.11 -6.95
N LYS A 147 6.88 -2.55 -7.53
CA LYS A 147 8.01 -2.01 -6.78
C LYS A 147 7.58 -0.74 -6.07
N VAL A 148 7.88 -0.61 -4.79
CA VAL A 148 7.38 0.47 -3.95
C VAL A 148 8.47 1.10 -3.08
N LEU A 149 8.31 2.40 -2.83
CA LEU A 149 8.94 3.16 -1.76
C LEU A 149 7.83 3.65 -0.82
N PHE A 150 7.92 3.34 0.47
CA PHE A 150 6.96 3.81 1.46
C PHE A 150 7.38 5.14 2.08
N ILE A 151 6.39 6.03 2.26
CA ILE A 151 6.52 7.28 3.01
C ILE A 151 5.44 7.29 4.09
N PRO A 152 5.68 6.71 5.28
CA PRO A 152 4.69 6.66 6.35
C PRO A 152 4.27 8.08 6.77
N THR A 153 3.00 8.24 7.13
CA THR A 153 2.51 9.49 7.70
C THR A 153 3.16 9.73 9.07
N PRO A 154 3.81 10.88 9.31
CA PRO A 154 4.40 11.19 10.61
C PRO A 154 3.39 11.07 11.74
N GLY A 155 3.76 10.36 12.82
CA GLY A 155 2.91 10.13 13.98
C GLY A 155 1.85 9.03 13.81
N GLN A 156 1.67 8.43 12.63
CA GLN A 156 0.81 7.26 12.47
C GLN A 156 1.60 5.97 12.76
N THR A 157 1.53 5.52 14.00
CA THR A 157 2.32 4.38 14.52
C THR A 157 2.12 3.09 13.74
N GLU A 158 0.91 2.84 13.21
CA GLU A 158 0.64 1.69 12.34
C GLU A 158 1.45 1.75 11.04
N GLN A 159 1.45 2.90 10.36
CA GLN A 159 2.19 3.06 9.11
C GLN A 159 3.69 3.01 9.33
N GLU A 160 4.19 3.62 10.40
CA GLU A 160 5.61 3.56 10.77
C GLU A 160 6.04 2.12 11.08
N TYR A 161 5.19 1.38 11.78
CA TYR A 161 5.44 -0.03 12.05
C TYR A 161 5.47 -0.86 10.76
N LEU A 162 4.44 -0.72 9.90
CA LEU A 162 4.35 -1.46 8.63
C LEU A 162 5.53 -1.16 7.71
N ALA A 163 5.96 0.09 7.61
CA ALA A 163 7.15 0.45 6.82
C ALA A 163 8.41 -0.28 7.31
N LYS A 164 8.65 -0.30 8.63
CA LYS A 164 9.77 -1.03 9.25
C LYS A 164 9.65 -2.55 9.07
N HIS A 165 8.45 -3.10 9.24
CA HIS A 165 8.18 -4.52 9.04
C HIS A 165 8.54 -4.95 7.62
N HIS A 166 8.05 -4.22 6.60
CA HIS A 166 8.33 -4.54 5.20
C HIS A 166 9.79 -4.27 4.81
N GLN A 167 10.46 -3.32 5.43
CA GLN A 167 11.90 -3.15 5.25
C GLN A 167 12.66 -4.41 5.73
N LYS A 168 12.29 -4.94 6.89
CA LYS A 168 12.94 -6.10 7.49
C LYS A 168 12.73 -7.39 6.68
N ILE A 169 11.50 -7.65 6.21
CA ILE A 169 11.14 -8.95 5.61
C ILE A 169 11.17 -8.97 4.08
N HIS A 170 11.00 -7.82 3.44
CA HIS A 170 10.94 -7.70 1.98
C HIS A 170 12.00 -6.77 1.40
N SER A 171 12.88 -6.21 2.25
CA SER A 171 13.87 -5.20 1.86
C SER A 171 13.24 -3.99 1.14
N ILE A 172 11.99 -3.66 1.47
CA ILE A 172 11.30 -2.48 0.95
C ILE A 172 11.78 -1.27 1.72
N TYR A 173 12.33 -0.31 1.00
CA TYR A 173 12.80 0.91 1.63
C TYR A 173 11.62 1.82 1.98
N TYR A 174 11.80 2.59 3.03
CA TYR A 174 10.95 3.72 3.35
C TYR A 174 11.80 4.94 3.64
N GLN A 175 11.22 6.11 3.42
CA GLN A 175 11.81 7.38 3.79
C GLN A 175 10.81 8.16 4.65
N LYS A 176 11.33 9.05 5.48
CA LYS A 176 10.47 9.94 6.25
C LYS A 176 10.04 11.10 5.38
N GLN A 177 8.80 11.55 5.56
CA GLN A 177 8.33 12.80 5.00
C GLN A 177 9.18 13.97 5.56
N GLY A 178 9.48 14.96 4.73
CA GLY A 178 10.36 16.08 5.04
C GLY A 178 11.82 15.89 4.60
N ILE A 179 12.21 14.66 4.22
CA ILE A 179 13.59 14.33 3.77
C ILE A 179 13.63 13.35 2.60
N ILE A 180 12.62 13.43 1.70
CA ILE A 180 12.53 12.51 0.56
C ILE A 180 13.66 12.80 -0.45
N ASN A 181 14.39 11.75 -0.82
CA ASN A 181 15.45 11.81 -1.81
C ASN A 181 15.34 10.63 -2.78
N LEU A 182 14.91 10.89 -4.01
CA LEU A 182 14.68 9.85 -5.02
C LEU A 182 15.96 9.29 -5.61
N GLU A 183 17.08 10.02 -5.60
CA GLU A 183 18.37 9.53 -6.09
C GLU A 183 18.91 8.39 -5.20
N LYS A 184 18.65 8.50 -3.89
CA LYS A 184 19.01 7.48 -2.89
C LYS A 184 17.92 6.45 -2.67
N ALA A 185 16.75 6.61 -3.32
CA ALA A 185 15.62 5.73 -3.12
C ALA A 185 15.88 4.35 -3.75
N ARG A 186 15.52 3.31 -3.00
CA ARG A 186 15.53 1.94 -3.50
C ARG A 186 14.10 1.42 -3.48
N PHE A 187 13.76 0.68 -4.50
CA PHE A 187 12.42 0.14 -4.71
C PHE A 187 12.49 -1.38 -4.79
N ASN A 188 11.63 -2.06 -4.07
CA ASN A 188 11.54 -3.50 -4.13
C ASN A 188 10.08 -3.95 -4.12
N PHE A 189 9.85 -5.24 -4.41
CA PHE A 189 8.54 -5.86 -4.41
C PHE A 189 8.20 -6.40 -3.02
N ILE A 190 6.91 -6.44 -2.71
CA ILE A 190 6.40 -7.31 -1.64
C ILE A 190 6.34 -8.72 -2.23
N HIS A 191 7.34 -9.55 -1.92
CA HIS A 191 7.45 -10.89 -2.50
C HIS A 191 6.48 -11.88 -1.84
N PRO A 192 5.70 -12.64 -2.63
CA PRO A 192 4.98 -13.77 -2.09
C PRO A 192 5.96 -14.87 -1.69
N LYS A 193 5.86 -15.39 -0.47
CA LYS A 193 6.44 -16.70 -0.17
C LYS A 193 5.67 -17.77 -0.95
N ALA A 194 6.35 -18.83 -1.39
CA ALA A 194 5.85 -19.82 -2.35
C ALA A 194 4.51 -20.53 -1.99
N GLU A 195 4.05 -20.43 -0.76
CA GLU A 195 2.89 -21.18 -0.24
C GLU A 195 1.52 -20.50 -0.45
N THR A 196 1.45 -19.37 -1.13
CA THR A 196 0.25 -18.50 -1.14
C THR A 196 -0.79 -18.85 -2.22
N LYS A 197 -0.79 -20.05 -2.77
CA LYS A 197 -1.75 -20.46 -3.82
C LYS A 197 -3.15 -20.85 -3.31
N LYS A 198 -3.35 -20.97 -2.00
CA LYS A 198 -4.65 -21.37 -1.45
C LYS A 198 -5.65 -20.20 -1.56
N LYS A 199 -6.86 -20.49 -2.02
CA LYS A 199 -8.02 -19.57 -1.97
C LYS A 199 -8.54 -19.47 -0.53
N LEU A 200 -7.75 -18.85 0.34
CA LEU A 200 -8.00 -18.80 1.79
C LEU A 200 -9.38 -18.25 2.13
N LEU A 201 -9.81 -17.20 1.42
CA LEU A 201 -11.12 -16.62 1.62
C LEU A 201 -12.24 -17.63 1.32
N LYS A 202 -12.15 -18.38 0.20
CA LYS A 202 -13.13 -19.43 -0.12
C LYS A 202 -13.16 -20.50 0.96
N VAL A 203 -12.00 -20.98 1.41
CA VAL A 203 -11.90 -21.97 2.50
C VAL A 203 -12.51 -21.44 3.81
N ALA A 204 -12.39 -20.14 4.08
CA ALA A 204 -13.01 -19.52 5.25
C ALA A 204 -14.54 -19.49 5.15
N PHE A 205 -15.10 -19.18 3.97
CA PHE A 205 -16.56 -19.27 3.73
C PHE A 205 -17.08 -20.70 3.83
N ASP A 206 -16.40 -21.64 3.18
CA ASP A 206 -16.79 -23.07 3.21
C ASP A 206 -16.86 -23.61 4.65
N LYS A 207 -15.96 -23.16 5.55
CA LYS A 207 -15.96 -23.51 6.99
C LYS A 207 -17.14 -22.95 7.77
N LEU A 208 -17.80 -21.92 7.27
CA LEU A 208 -18.97 -21.29 7.88
C LEU A 208 -20.28 -21.81 7.29
N GLY A 209 -20.21 -22.66 6.26
CA GLY A 209 -21.39 -23.13 5.53
C GLY A 209 -22.03 -22.05 4.65
N LEU A 210 -21.25 -21.06 4.19
CA LEU A 210 -21.65 -19.91 3.36
C LEU A 210 -21.17 -20.06 1.92
#